data_2c7471ff36794cd4dd31ce258f88a49d
#
_entry.id   2c7471ff36794cd4dd31ce258f88a49d
#
_cell.length_a   1.000
_cell.length_b   1.000
_cell.length_c   1.000
_cell.angle_alpha   90.00
_cell.angle_beta   90.00
_cell.angle_gamma   90.00
#
_symmetry.space_group_name_H-M   'P 1'
#
loop_
_entity.id
_entity.type
_entity.pdbx_description
1 polymer ?
#
loop_
_entity_poly.entity_id
_entity_poly.type
_entity_poly.pdbx_seq_one_letter_code
_entity_poly.pdbx_strand_id
1 'polypeptide(L)'
;MPVQYPLLELATTPIWKGDLGELKCVDVVPETHDVTSFYFKSRQINGALFSYHPGQFITFQLLIGGKRVNRTYTLSSSPTRPYTLSVTIKRIPNGLVSNWMHENMKKGSLVEAIGPSGSFSFVETPSWNKKYLFLSGGSGI
;
A
#
# COMPACT_ATOMS: atom_id res chain seq x y z
N MET A 1 0.50 4.66 30.48
CA MET A 1 -0.56 5.66 30.17
C MET A 1 -0.95 5.50 28.72
N PRO A 2 -2.24 5.31 28.41
CA PRO A 2 -2.67 5.36 27.01
C PRO A 2 -2.42 6.79 26.52
N VAL A 3 -1.75 6.91 25.38
CA VAL A 3 -1.61 8.19 24.69
C VAL A 3 -2.99 8.59 24.21
N GLN A 4 -3.61 9.54 24.88
CA GLN A 4 -4.88 10.10 24.53
C GLN A 4 -4.63 11.12 23.42
N TYR A 5 -4.80 10.70 22.15
CA TYR A 5 -4.83 11.65 21.05
C TYR A 5 -6.10 12.49 21.20
N PRO A 6 -6.01 13.80 21.28
CA PRO A 6 -7.21 14.65 21.36
C PRO A 6 -8.03 14.43 20.08
N LEU A 7 -9.30 14.11 20.25
CA LEU A 7 -10.24 13.90 19.12
C LEU A 7 -10.28 15.07 18.11
N LEU A 8 -9.89 16.26 18.54
CA LEU A 8 -9.79 17.45 17.69
C LEU A 8 -8.66 17.36 16.65
N GLU A 9 -7.53 16.69 16.95
CA GLU A 9 -6.43 16.55 15.98
C GLU A 9 -6.79 15.59 14.86
N LEU A 10 -7.61 14.57 15.12
CA LEU A 10 -8.08 13.66 14.10
C LEU A 10 -9.05 14.32 13.11
N ALA A 11 -9.82 15.30 13.55
CA ALA A 11 -10.76 16.01 12.68
C ALA A 11 -10.08 16.97 11.67
N THR A 12 -8.84 17.37 11.93
CA THR A 12 -8.06 18.28 11.08
C THR A 12 -6.95 17.57 10.29
N THR A 13 -6.69 16.29 10.57
CA THR A 13 -5.62 15.54 9.89
C THR A 13 -6.02 15.29 8.44
N PRO A 14 -5.19 15.66 7.47
CA PRO A 14 -5.51 15.46 6.07
C PRO A 14 -5.52 13.97 5.73
N ILE A 15 -6.46 13.59 4.86
CA ILE A 15 -6.59 12.21 4.37
C ILE A 15 -6.14 12.17 2.91
N TRP A 16 -5.34 11.20 2.57
CA TRP A 16 -5.03 10.87 1.18
C TRP A 16 -6.31 10.41 0.47
N LYS A 17 -6.71 11.13 -0.58
CA LYS A 17 -8.02 10.93 -1.24
C LYS A 17 -8.04 9.86 -2.32
N GLY A 18 -6.88 9.30 -2.66
CA GLY A 18 -6.79 8.24 -3.65
C GLY A 18 -6.80 8.70 -5.12
N ASP A 19 -6.90 10.00 -5.36
CA ASP A 19 -6.62 10.57 -6.69
C ASP A 19 -5.14 10.39 -7.05
N LEU A 20 -4.80 10.63 -8.31
CA LEU A 20 -3.40 10.59 -8.74
C LEU A 20 -2.56 11.51 -7.86
N GLY A 21 -1.57 10.96 -7.20
CA GLY A 21 -0.68 11.70 -6.34
C GLY A 21 0.67 11.04 -6.17
N GLU A 22 1.60 11.76 -5.56
CA GLU A 22 2.96 11.29 -5.38
C GLU A 22 3.19 10.73 -3.97
N LEU A 23 3.70 9.52 -3.92
CA LEU A 23 4.13 8.82 -2.73
C LEU A 23 5.64 8.81 -2.63
N LYS A 24 6.14 8.92 -1.40
CA LYS A 24 7.56 8.74 -1.07
C LYS A 24 7.75 7.41 -0.38
N CYS A 25 8.65 6.59 -0.91
CA CYS A 25 9.11 5.38 -0.23
C CYS A 25 9.87 5.77 1.03
N VAL A 26 9.41 5.32 2.19
CA VAL A 26 10.01 5.66 3.49
C VAL A 26 10.75 4.50 4.12
N ASP A 27 10.44 3.27 3.69
CA ASP A 27 11.15 2.08 4.14
C ASP A 27 11.08 0.96 3.12
N VAL A 28 12.06 0.07 3.13
CA VAL A 28 12.17 -1.11 2.28
C VAL A 28 12.65 -2.28 3.15
N VAL A 29 11.80 -3.30 3.30
CA VAL A 29 12.06 -4.42 4.18
C VAL A 29 12.12 -5.72 3.37
N PRO A 30 13.29 -6.33 3.21
CA PRO A 30 13.40 -7.68 2.67
C PRO A 30 12.70 -8.68 3.61
N GLU A 31 11.66 -9.36 3.11
CA GLU A 31 10.94 -10.38 3.88
C GLU A 31 11.55 -11.77 3.66
N THR A 32 11.90 -12.07 2.42
CA THR A 32 12.61 -13.27 2.01
C THR A 32 13.63 -12.92 0.92
N HIS A 33 14.33 -13.92 0.37
CA HIS A 33 15.30 -13.70 -0.72
C HIS A 33 14.68 -13.10 -1.99
N ASP A 34 13.37 -13.27 -2.18
CA ASP A 34 12.65 -12.83 -3.39
C ASP A 34 11.38 -12.01 -3.10
N VAL A 35 11.10 -11.70 -1.82
CA VAL A 35 9.94 -10.92 -1.39
C VAL A 35 10.39 -9.72 -0.58
N THR A 36 9.89 -8.53 -0.94
CA THR A 36 10.22 -7.27 -0.28
C THR A 36 8.95 -6.45 -0.04
N SER A 37 8.84 -5.86 1.13
CA SER A 37 7.81 -4.90 1.49
C SER A 37 8.32 -3.47 1.32
N PHE A 38 7.54 -2.65 0.65
CA PHE A 38 7.81 -1.23 0.41
C PHE A 38 6.77 -0.40 1.14
N TYR A 39 7.24 0.55 1.94
CA TYR A 39 6.39 1.42 2.77
C TYR A 39 6.40 2.84 2.22
N PHE A 40 5.22 3.45 2.17
CA PHE A 40 5.02 4.75 1.54
C PHE A 40 4.28 5.73 2.45
N LYS A 41 4.61 7.01 2.28
CA LYS A 41 3.85 8.17 2.79
C LYS A 41 3.49 9.10 1.64
N SER A 42 2.44 9.88 1.82
CA SER A 42 2.16 10.98 0.90
C SER A 42 3.33 11.97 0.90
N ARG A 43 3.77 12.36 -0.30
CA ARG A 43 4.73 13.45 -0.44
C ARG A 43 4.06 14.83 -0.43
N GLN A 44 2.90 14.93 -1.06
CA GLN A 44 2.21 16.19 -1.27
C GLN A 44 1.54 16.71 0.00
N ILE A 45 1.10 15.82 0.86
CA ILE A 45 0.37 16.14 2.08
C ILE A 45 1.15 15.59 3.27
N ASN A 46 1.87 16.47 3.97
CA ASN A 46 2.62 16.07 5.16
C ASN A 46 1.66 15.59 6.25
N GLY A 47 1.94 14.42 6.81
CA GLY A 47 1.11 13.81 7.85
C GLY A 47 -0.24 13.27 7.38
N ALA A 48 -0.47 13.14 6.06
CA ALA A 48 -1.70 12.55 5.55
C ALA A 48 -1.89 11.11 6.07
N LEU A 49 -3.12 10.82 6.45
CA LEU A 49 -3.55 9.47 6.79
C LEU A 49 -4.08 8.76 5.55
N PHE A 50 -3.91 7.45 5.53
CA PHE A 50 -4.50 6.60 4.49
C PHE A 50 -5.75 5.90 5.05
N SER A 51 -6.86 6.05 4.34
CA SER A 51 -8.12 5.39 4.67
C SER A 51 -8.43 4.33 3.62
N TYR A 52 -8.48 3.08 4.01
CA TYR A 52 -8.77 1.96 3.11
C TYR A 52 -9.32 0.75 3.87
N HIS A 53 -9.86 -0.20 3.13
CA HIS A 53 -10.32 -1.49 3.66
C HIS A 53 -9.29 -2.59 3.38
N PRO A 54 -9.16 -3.61 4.27
CA PRO A 54 -8.35 -4.78 3.99
C PRO A 54 -8.75 -5.41 2.65
N GLY A 55 -7.77 -5.80 1.83
CA GLY A 55 -8.00 -6.37 0.50
C GLY A 55 -8.01 -5.35 -0.64
N GLN A 56 -8.02 -4.06 -0.34
CA GLN A 56 -7.87 -3.02 -1.36
C GLN A 56 -6.45 -2.96 -1.91
N PHE A 57 -6.31 -2.33 -3.06
CA PHE A 57 -5.06 -2.22 -3.81
C PHE A 57 -4.72 -0.78 -4.18
N ILE A 58 -3.46 -0.56 -4.52
CA ILE A 58 -2.96 0.68 -5.10
C ILE A 58 -2.35 0.41 -6.48
N THR A 59 -2.51 1.35 -7.40
CA THR A 59 -1.92 1.30 -8.74
C THR A 59 -0.78 2.29 -8.83
N PHE A 60 0.43 1.79 -9.00
CA PHE A 60 1.61 2.62 -9.28
C PHE A 60 1.71 2.94 -10.76
N GLN A 61 2.08 4.16 -11.06
CA GLN A 61 2.45 4.61 -12.40
C GLN A 61 3.96 4.79 -12.44
N LEU A 62 4.63 3.93 -13.17
CA LEU A 62 6.08 3.85 -13.25
C LEU A 62 6.58 4.29 -14.62
N LEU A 63 7.77 4.86 -14.66
CA LEU A 63 8.50 5.11 -15.90
C LEU A 63 9.64 4.10 -16.00
N ILE A 64 9.50 3.14 -16.90
CA ILE A 64 10.48 2.06 -17.10
C ILE A 64 10.92 2.07 -18.55
N GLY A 65 12.23 2.27 -18.77
CA GLY A 65 12.78 2.35 -20.13
C GLY A 65 12.14 3.43 -21.00
N GLY A 66 11.77 4.58 -20.41
CA GLY A 66 11.10 5.68 -21.09
C GLY A 66 9.61 5.45 -21.39
N LYS A 67 9.03 4.34 -20.94
CA LYS A 67 7.60 4.02 -21.12
C LYS A 67 6.85 4.09 -19.81
N ARG A 68 5.63 4.61 -19.83
CA ARG A 68 4.71 4.55 -18.68
C ARG A 68 4.15 3.14 -18.55
N VAL A 69 4.29 2.57 -17.36
CA VAL A 69 3.81 1.24 -17.01
C VAL A 69 3.01 1.34 -15.72
N ASN A 70 1.76 0.89 -15.76
CA ASN A 70 0.92 0.82 -14.57
C ASN A 70 0.96 -0.60 -13.99
N ARG A 71 1.06 -0.69 -12.68
CA ARG A 71 0.96 -1.97 -11.97
C ARG A 71 0.23 -1.81 -10.66
N THR A 72 -0.69 -2.73 -10.43
CA THR A 72 -1.53 -2.77 -9.24
C THR A 72 -1.00 -3.80 -8.25
N TYR A 73 -0.92 -3.41 -6.98
CA TYR A 73 -0.55 -4.28 -5.87
C TYR A 73 -1.55 -4.15 -4.73
N THR A 74 -1.94 -5.28 -4.16
CA THR A 74 -2.75 -5.32 -2.94
C THR A 74 -1.96 -4.71 -1.78
N LEU A 75 -2.66 -3.94 -0.94
CA LEU A 75 -2.06 -3.37 0.26
C LEU A 75 -1.81 -4.47 1.30
N SER A 76 -0.59 -4.51 1.83
CA SER A 76 -0.17 -5.46 2.86
C SER A 76 -0.17 -4.86 4.26
N SER A 77 -0.28 -3.54 4.37
CA SER A 77 -0.40 -2.84 5.66
C SER A 77 -1.80 -2.95 6.26
N SER A 78 -1.90 -2.76 7.57
CA SER A 78 -3.18 -2.69 8.25
C SER A 78 -3.78 -1.29 8.17
N PRO A 79 -5.06 -1.12 7.82
CA PRO A 79 -5.74 0.18 7.85
C PRO A 79 -5.87 0.78 9.26
N THR A 80 -5.64 -0.01 10.30
CA THR A 80 -5.57 0.48 11.70
C THR A 80 -4.27 1.23 12.01
N ARG A 81 -3.30 1.21 11.09
CA ARG A 81 -2.05 1.97 11.16
C ARG A 81 -1.96 2.93 9.96
N PRO A 82 -2.77 3.99 9.95
CA PRO A 82 -3.03 4.77 8.75
C PRO A 82 -1.91 5.72 8.32
N TYR A 83 -0.79 5.78 9.03
CA TYR A 83 0.31 6.72 8.78
C TYR A 83 1.18 6.35 7.59
N THR A 84 1.19 5.06 7.24
CA THR A 84 1.89 4.53 6.08
C THR A 84 1.03 3.48 5.39
N LEU A 85 1.21 3.31 4.10
CA LEU A 85 0.72 2.13 3.41
C LEU A 85 1.88 1.31 2.87
N SER A 86 1.70 0.02 2.75
CA SER A 86 2.72 -0.87 2.19
C SER A 86 2.16 -1.84 1.16
N VAL A 87 3.04 -2.24 0.27
CA VAL A 87 2.84 -3.35 -0.66
C VAL A 87 3.98 -4.34 -0.49
N THR A 88 3.67 -5.62 -0.59
CA THR A 88 4.66 -6.70 -0.50
C THR A 88 4.75 -7.38 -1.86
N ILE A 89 5.92 -7.33 -2.46
CA ILE A 89 6.13 -7.71 -3.86
C ILE A 89 7.10 -8.88 -3.93
N LYS A 90 6.63 -9.99 -4.51
CA LYS A 90 7.50 -11.09 -4.90
C LYS A 90 8.18 -10.78 -6.23
N ARG A 91 9.47 -10.98 -6.29
CA ARG A 91 10.26 -10.88 -7.51
C ARG A 91 9.92 -12.04 -8.44
N ILE A 92 9.38 -11.74 -9.60
CA ILE A 92 9.00 -12.75 -10.59
C ILE A 92 10.12 -12.86 -11.63
N PRO A 93 10.60 -14.07 -11.94
CA PRO A 93 11.58 -14.26 -13.00
C PRO A 93 11.11 -13.62 -14.33
N ASN A 94 11.94 -12.76 -14.91
CA ASN A 94 11.62 -11.99 -16.12
C ASN A 94 10.43 -11.00 -15.99
N GLY A 95 9.92 -10.77 -14.78
CA GLY A 95 8.87 -9.78 -14.52
C GLY A 95 9.41 -8.36 -14.66
N LEU A 96 8.77 -7.55 -15.50
CA LEU A 96 9.22 -6.17 -15.76
C LEU A 96 9.14 -5.32 -14.48
N VAL A 97 7.96 -5.21 -13.89
CA VAL A 97 7.72 -4.28 -12.77
C VAL A 97 8.25 -4.83 -11.45
N SER A 98 8.06 -6.12 -11.17
CA SER A 98 8.56 -6.69 -9.91
C SER A 98 10.09 -6.59 -9.80
N ASN A 99 10.82 -6.83 -10.88
CA ASN A 99 12.27 -6.67 -10.90
C ASN A 99 12.66 -5.19 -10.76
N TRP A 100 11.99 -4.31 -11.51
CA TRP A 100 12.26 -2.87 -11.43
C TRP A 100 12.06 -2.33 -10.00
N MET A 101 10.97 -2.75 -9.32
CA MET A 101 10.70 -2.36 -7.94
C MET A 101 11.83 -2.80 -7.00
N HIS A 102 12.26 -4.05 -7.08
CA HIS A 102 13.34 -4.58 -6.25
C HIS A 102 14.70 -3.92 -6.52
N GLU A 103 14.95 -3.48 -7.75
CA GLU A 103 16.24 -2.89 -8.15
C GLU A 103 16.30 -1.38 -7.94
N ASN A 104 15.18 -0.69 -8.09
CA ASN A 104 15.16 0.78 -8.17
C ASN A 104 14.42 1.46 -7.02
N MET A 105 13.38 0.81 -6.44
CA MET A 105 12.63 1.41 -5.35
C MET A 105 13.44 1.33 -4.06
N LYS A 106 13.76 2.47 -3.49
CA LYS A 106 14.54 2.58 -2.26
C LYS A 106 14.01 3.73 -1.39
N LYS A 107 14.44 3.77 -0.15
CA LYS A 107 14.10 4.86 0.77
C LYS A 107 14.43 6.21 0.13
N GLY A 108 13.44 7.08 0.06
CA GLY A 108 13.52 8.39 -0.60
C GLY A 108 13.00 8.41 -2.04
N SER A 109 12.80 7.25 -2.69
CA SER A 109 12.24 7.20 -4.03
C SER A 109 10.82 7.76 -4.07
N LEU A 110 10.47 8.40 -5.17
CA LEU A 110 9.15 8.96 -5.43
C LEU A 110 8.45 8.13 -6.50
N VAL A 111 7.14 7.96 -6.35
CA VAL A 111 6.30 7.24 -7.31
C VAL A 111 4.91 7.82 -7.35
N GLU A 112 4.36 7.97 -8.56
CA GLU A 112 2.96 8.32 -8.75
C GLU A 112 2.08 7.11 -8.48
N ALA A 113 0.95 7.33 -7.79
CA ALA A 113 0.01 6.28 -7.46
C ALA A 113 -1.44 6.76 -7.44
N ILE A 114 -2.35 5.83 -7.71
CA ILE A 114 -3.80 6.01 -7.64
C ILE A 114 -4.38 4.94 -6.72
N GLY A 115 -5.35 5.30 -5.91
CA GLY A 115 -5.98 4.42 -4.93
C GLY A 115 -5.66 4.84 -3.50
N PRO A 116 -6.09 4.09 -2.48
CA PRO A 116 -6.61 2.70 -2.51
C PRO A 116 -7.96 2.53 -3.21
N SER A 117 -8.16 1.37 -3.83
CA SER A 117 -9.38 0.99 -4.55
C SER A 117 -9.66 -0.50 -4.40
N GLY A 118 -10.87 -0.94 -4.75
CA GLY A 118 -11.26 -2.34 -4.79
C GLY A 118 -12.37 -2.69 -3.81
N SER A 119 -13.12 -3.73 -4.14
CA SER A 119 -14.27 -4.23 -3.38
C SER A 119 -14.03 -5.62 -2.74
N PHE A 120 -12.84 -6.19 -2.89
CA PHE A 120 -12.49 -7.47 -2.27
C PHE A 120 -12.17 -7.27 -0.79
N SER A 121 -13.24 -7.11 0.01
CA SER A 121 -13.14 -6.94 1.46
C SER A 121 -14.33 -7.58 2.15
N PHE A 122 -14.10 -8.20 3.32
CA PHE A 122 -15.17 -8.74 4.14
C PHE A 122 -15.78 -7.68 5.09
N VAL A 123 -15.17 -6.51 5.18
CA VAL A 123 -15.60 -5.44 6.10
C VAL A 123 -16.93 -4.83 5.68
N GLU A 124 -17.25 -4.85 4.37
CA GLU A 124 -18.50 -4.29 3.85
C GLU A 124 -19.75 -5.13 4.18
N THR A 125 -19.55 -6.38 4.57
CA THR A 125 -20.66 -7.28 4.99
C THR A 125 -20.33 -7.96 6.32
N PRO A 126 -20.13 -7.21 7.40
CA PRO A 126 -19.80 -7.81 8.69
C PRO A 126 -20.97 -8.65 9.19
N SER A 127 -20.71 -9.91 9.47
CA SER A 127 -21.65 -10.79 10.15
C SER A 127 -20.88 -11.65 11.13
N TRP A 128 -21.17 -11.47 12.41
CA TRP A 128 -20.56 -12.23 13.50
C TRP A 128 -20.83 -13.74 13.43
N ASN A 129 -21.82 -14.14 12.64
CA ASN A 129 -22.23 -15.54 12.48
C ASN A 129 -21.65 -16.21 11.22
N LYS A 130 -20.83 -15.50 10.42
CA LYS A 130 -20.22 -16.08 9.22
C LYS A 130 -18.88 -16.74 9.54
N LYS A 131 -18.67 -17.90 8.96
CA LYS A 131 -17.36 -18.56 8.91
C LYS A 131 -16.70 -18.19 7.59
N TYR A 132 -15.42 -17.88 7.62
CA TYR A 132 -14.63 -17.54 6.45
C TYR A 132 -13.58 -18.59 6.22
N LEU A 133 -13.45 -19.03 4.97
CA LEU A 133 -12.35 -19.89 4.51
C LEU A 133 -11.48 -19.04 3.58
N PHE A 134 -10.22 -18.89 3.95
CA PHE A 134 -9.23 -18.21 3.11
C PHE A 134 -8.43 -19.26 2.34
N LEU A 135 -8.43 -19.13 1.00
CA LEU A 135 -7.64 -19.97 0.11
C LEU A 135 -6.60 -19.08 -0.57
N SER A 136 -5.36 -19.49 -0.50
CA SER A 136 -4.27 -18.77 -1.15
C SER A 136 -3.37 -19.73 -1.91
N GLY A 137 -2.95 -19.30 -3.11
CA GLY A 137 -1.94 -19.97 -3.92
C GLY A 137 -0.65 -19.14 -3.94
N GLY A 138 0.46 -19.74 -3.51
CA GLY A 138 1.75 -19.05 -3.47
C GLY A 138 1.87 -18.05 -2.32
N SER A 139 2.31 -16.83 -2.64
CA SER A 139 2.60 -15.76 -1.67
C SER A 139 1.40 -14.84 -1.37
N GLY A 140 0.19 -15.24 -1.68
CA GLY A 140 -1.03 -14.42 -1.53
C GLY A 140 -1.64 -14.36 -0.12
N ILE A 141 -0.93 -14.82 0.90
CA ILE A 141 -1.39 -14.80 2.30
C ILE A 141 -0.82 -13.59 3.01
#